data_557c45a2bc9b2e14a66b21c65a270414
#
_entry.id   557c45a2bc9b2e14a66b21c65a270414
#
_cell.length_a   1.000
_cell.length_b   1.000
_cell.length_c   1.000
_cell.angle_alpha   90.00
_cell.angle_beta   90.00
_cell.angle_gamma   90.00
#
_symmetry.space_group_name_H-M   'P 1'
#
loop_
_entity.id
_entity.type
_entity.pdbx_description
1 polymer ?
#
loop_
_entity_poly.entity_id
_entity_poly.type
_entity_poly.pdbx_seq_one_letter_code
_entity_poly.pdbx_strand_id
1 'polypeptide(L)'
;MSMNKMFKKVLAVVAAGAMTMGMAMPTFAADEGKTTEAWITKTYNTEVGKAEKFSFTAEQVKTGTGIITTDAAVTMPELSFADTETGTTSKSGQITFPTYPEAGKYEYTVTETQTVDPAVVNGEHEKMIMSQAEYTMDVYVTDGATGTEISNIIVNKTKNDAGQTATGKVDIGNTGTNDFKFTNTYVQEAGTGENPKNPDPTYPDNGSLKVSKAVINANGTATTPDDAFAFTATFAFPTGTDANTLGGIKAANGDTVTSVEGGTYTFKLKANENMKFTGVPVGTTITVKESAAKNYKGSAEIIINGAKLTSVAETSYNTELTAVTNQKLGQKQNTVDVTNTYNDVPVTGIIMNTLPYVLMIALCGVALIAFVGFKRRRLQK
;
A
#
# COMPACT_ATOMS: atom_id res chain seq x y z
N MET A 1 17.16 6.99 -43.16
CA MET A 1 17.96 6.19 -42.22
C MET A 1 17.35 6.33 -40.82
N SER A 2 16.54 5.44 -40.55
CA SER A 2 15.99 4.76 -39.35
C SER A 2 15.95 5.52 -38.01
N MET A 3 14.76 6.13 -37.75
CA MET A 3 14.28 6.55 -36.42
C MET A 3 13.53 5.36 -35.76
N ASN A 4 14.19 4.32 -35.34
CA ASN A 4 13.50 3.14 -34.81
C ASN A 4 14.26 2.42 -33.67
N LYS A 5 14.99 3.16 -32.81
CA LYS A 5 15.69 2.57 -31.67
C LYS A 5 15.45 3.27 -30.31
N MET A 6 14.52 4.24 -30.22
CA MET A 6 14.32 5.00 -28.98
C MET A 6 13.04 4.69 -28.21
N PHE A 7 12.13 3.87 -28.74
CA PHE A 7 10.84 3.57 -28.13
C PHE A 7 10.73 2.21 -27.41
N LYS A 8 11.85 1.50 -27.20
CA LYS A 8 11.85 0.19 -26.51
C LYS A 8 12.40 0.19 -25.10
N LYS A 9 12.65 1.34 -24.47
CA LYS A 9 13.22 1.42 -23.10
C LYS A 9 12.32 2.03 -22.02
N VAL A 10 11.06 2.35 -22.30
CA VAL A 10 10.17 2.99 -21.32
C VAL A 10 9.02 2.08 -20.85
N LEU A 11 8.93 0.85 -21.37
CA LEU A 11 7.83 -0.07 -20.99
C LEU A 11 8.29 -1.23 -20.07
N ALA A 12 9.35 -1.08 -19.32
CA ALA A 12 9.92 -2.15 -18.49
C ALA A 12 10.03 -1.81 -16.98
N VAL A 13 9.33 -0.80 -16.47
CA VAL A 13 9.45 -0.41 -15.05
C VAL A 13 8.13 -0.52 -14.27
N VAL A 14 7.01 -0.87 -14.88
CA VAL A 14 5.71 -0.93 -14.18
C VAL A 14 5.21 -2.37 -13.94
N ALA A 15 5.95 -3.39 -14.35
CA ALA A 15 5.59 -4.80 -14.14
C ALA A 15 6.51 -5.56 -13.17
N ALA A 16 7.25 -4.86 -12.30
CA ALA A 16 8.20 -5.48 -11.37
C ALA A 16 7.67 -5.58 -9.93
N GLY A 17 6.36 -5.49 -9.73
CA GLY A 17 5.71 -5.71 -8.42
C GLY A 17 5.02 -7.07 -8.29
N ALA A 18 4.99 -7.88 -9.34
CA ALA A 18 4.39 -9.19 -9.29
C ALA A 18 5.35 -10.21 -9.90
N MET A 19 5.77 -11.17 -9.06
CA MET A 19 6.52 -12.37 -9.42
C MET A 19 7.95 -12.16 -9.94
N THR A 20 8.88 -11.81 -9.10
CA THR A 20 10.18 -12.44 -9.20
C THR A 20 10.10 -13.83 -8.54
N MET A 21 9.42 -14.76 -9.18
CA MET A 21 9.88 -16.13 -9.11
C MET A 21 11.21 -16.18 -9.90
N GLY A 22 12.24 -15.59 -9.34
CA GLY A 22 13.59 -15.94 -9.68
C GLY A 22 13.74 -17.41 -9.33
N MET A 23 13.73 -18.28 -10.33
CA MET A 23 14.46 -19.54 -10.21
C MET A 23 15.94 -19.15 -10.05
N ALA A 24 16.31 -18.70 -8.87
CA ALA A 24 17.64 -18.91 -8.38
C ALA A 24 17.72 -20.42 -8.21
N MET A 25 18.28 -21.12 -9.19
CA MET A 25 18.85 -22.45 -8.91
C MET A 25 19.76 -22.22 -7.70
N PRO A 26 19.48 -22.87 -6.55
CA PRO A 26 20.44 -22.81 -5.47
C PRO A 26 21.73 -23.36 -6.03
N THR A 27 22.75 -22.51 -6.16
CA THR A 27 24.11 -22.97 -6.32
C THR A 27 24.44 -23.65 -5.00
N PHE A 28 24.23 -24.97 -4.97
CA PHE A 28 24.75 -25.79 -3.91
C PHE A 28 26.27 -25.65 -3.96
N ALA A 29 26.81 -24.79 -3.09
CA ALA A 29 28.19 -24.89 -2.70
C ALA A 29 28.32 -26.33 -2.11
N ALA A 30 29.10 -27.16 -2.78
CA ALA A 30 29.38 -28.48 -2.34
C ALA A 30 30.23 -28.39 -1.06
N ASP A 31 29.56 -28.40 0.07
CA ASP A 31 30.08 -28.97 1.28
C ASP A 31 29.22 -30.20 1.57
N GLU A 32 29.73 -31.37 1.19
CA GLU A 32 29.09 -32.66 1.46
C GLU A 32 29.24 -33.02 2.94
N GLY A 33 29.01 -32.03 3.83
CA GLY A 33 28.90 -32.23 5.26
C GLY A 33 27.56 -32.88 5.60
N LYS A 34 27.61 -33.91 6.42
CA LYS A 34 26.43 -34.53 7.04
C LYS A 34 25.67 -33.44 7.79
N THR A 35 24.41 -33.16 7.43
CA THR A 35 23.53 -32.21 8.12
C THR A 35 22.73 -32.97 9.16
N THR A 36 23.10 -32.83 10.43
CA THR A 36 22.46 -33.52 11.57
C THR A 36 21.55 -32.62 12.40
N GLU A 37 21.48 -31.35 12.05
CA GLU A 37 20.63 -30.32 12.66
C GLU A 37 19.78 -29.65 11.61
N ALA A 38 18.60 -29.18 11.97
CA ALA A 38 17.74 -28.40 11.11
C ALA A 38 17.15 -27.20 11.84
N TRP A 39 17.04 -26.09 11.13
CA TRP A 39 16.50 -24.85 11.60
C TRP A 39 15.33 -24.43 10.71
N ILE A 40 14.26 -23.93 11.32
CA ILE A 40 13.10 -23.37 10.63
C ILE A 40 13.14 -21.86 10.74
N THR A 41 12.79 -21.15 9.69
CA THR A 41 12.71 -19.69 9.67
C THR A 41 11.26 -19.23 9.58
N LYS A 42 10.90 -18.27 10.42
CA LYS A 42 9.64 -17.53 10.33
C LYS A 42 9.90 -16.13 9.87
N THR A 43 9.27 -15.74 8.78
CA THR A 43 9.20 -14.35 8.33
C THR A 43 7.82 -13.79 8.67
N TYR A 44 7.80 -12.63 9.31
CA TYR A 44 6.59 -11.94 9.70
C TYR A 44 6.60 -10.50 9.17
N ASN A 45 5.57 -10.15 8.40
CA ASN A 45 5.36 -8.81 7.87
C ASN A 45 4.26 -8.12 8.67
N THR A 46 4.53 -6.92 9.19
CA THR A 46 3.53 -6.08 9.84
C THR A 46 3.95 -4.61 9.82
N GLU A 47 3.03 -3.72 9.48
CA GLU A 47 3.29 -2.27 9.48
C GLU A 47 2.96 -1.60 10.83
N VAL A 48 2.32 -2.31 11.74
CA VAL A 48 1.80 -1.76 13.00
C VAL A 48 2.44 -2.34 14.27
N GLY A 49 3.37 -3.28 14.14
CA GLY A 49 3.99 -3.91 15.31
C GLY A 49 2.97 -4.69 16.15
N LYS A 50 2.50 -5.79 15.62
CA LYS A 50 1.58 -6.71 16.31
C LYS A 50 2.38 -7.86 16.91
N ALA A 51 2.36 -7.99 18.25
CA ALA A 51 2.99 -9.12 18.91
C ALA A 51 2.25 -10.42 18.55
N GLU A 52 3.01 -11.42 18.09
CA GLU A 52 2.46 -12.69 17.67
C GLU A 52 3.43 -13.84 17.95
N LYS A 53 2.89 -15.02 18.19
CA LYS A 53 3.63 -16.27 18.35
C LYS A 53 3.14 -17.29 17.31
N PHE A 54 4.10 -17.92 16.64
CA PHE A 54 3.85 -18.89 15.59
C PHE A 54 4.39 -20.26 16.00
N SER A 55 3.57 -21.29 15.75
CA SER A 55 3.87 -22.68 16.04
C SER A 55 3.85 -23.52 14.77
N PHE A 56 4.58 -24.60 14.77
CA PHE A 56 4.71 -25.49 13.63
C PHE A 56 4.43 -26.93 14.06
N THR A 57 4.04 -27.76 13.09
CA THR A 57 3.83 -29.21 13.29
C THR A 57 4.76 -29.99 12.38
N ALA A 58 5.24 -31.12 12.85
CA ALA A 58 5.94 -32.12 12.08
C ALA A 58 5.21 -33.45 12.26
N GLU A 59 4.34 -33.80 11.30
CA GLU A 59 3.56 -35.02 11.33
C GLU A 59 4.34 -36.13 10.66
N GLN A 60 4.64 -37.23 11.41
CA GLN A 60 5.36 -38.37 10.87
C GLN A 60 4.50 -39.10 9.84
N VAL A 61 5.04 -39.31 8.66
CA VAL A 61 4.43 -40.15 7.61
C VAL A 61 4.57 -41.61 7.98
N LYS A 62 3.44 -42.32 8.10
CA LYS A 62 3.39 -43.72 8.55
C LYS A 62 3.02 -44.70 7.46
N THR A 63 3.01 -44.26 6.21
CA THR A 63 2.69 -45.12 5.05
C THR A 63 3.64 -44.81 3.92
N GLY A 64 4.24 -45.81 3.33
CA GLY A 64 5.17 -45.65 2.20
C GLY A 64 6.23 -46.75 2.18
N THR A 65 6.88 -46.89 1.04
CA THR A 65 7.97 -47.90 0.89
C THR A 65 9.29 -47.25 1.35
N GLY A 66 10.01 -47.98 2.23
CA GLY A 66 11.36 -47.58 2.67
C GLY A 66 11.39 -46.51 3.74
N ILE A 67 10.26 -46.22 4.40
CA ILE A 67 10.20 -45.33 5.58
C ILE A 67 9.94 -46.14 6.85
N ILE A 68 10.49 -45.65 7.97
CA ILE A 68 10.25 -46.18 9.29
C ILE A 68 8.93 -45.63 9.83
N THR A 69 8.05 -46.50 10.31
CA THR A 69 6.72 -46.13 10.83
C THR A 69 6.62 -46.16 12.35
N THR A 70 7.68 -46.60 13.03
CA THR A 70 7.79 -46.55 14.49
C THR A 70 7.77 -45.09 14.95
N ASP A 71 7.02 -44.82 16.03
CA ASP A 71 6.82 -43.46 16.54
C ASP A 71 8.13 -42.78 16.93
N ALA A 72 8.37 -41.61 16.36
CA ALA A 72 9.50 -40.73 16.66
C ALA A 72 9.06 -39.26 16.50
N ALA A 73 8.52 -38.68 17.58
CA ALA A 73 7.97 -37.31 17.54
C ALA A 73 9.11 -36.28 17.55
N VAL A 74 9.05 -35.34 16.62
CA VAL A 74 9.94 -34.19 16.54
C VAL A 74 9.30 -33.01 17.28
N THR A 75 10.11 -32.23 18.03
CA THR A 75 9.66 -31.02 18.69
C THR A 75 10.02 -29.83 17.85
N MET A 76 9.01 -29.11 17.41
CA MET A 76 9.17 -27.87 16.63
C MET A 76 9.33 -26.66 17.55
N PRO A 77 10.14 -25.65 17.18
CA PRO A 77 10.26 -24.43 17.96
C PRO A 77 9.01 -23.56 17.85
N GLU A 78 8.73 -22.76 18.88
CA GLU A 78 7.83 -21.60 18.78
C GLU A 78 8.64 -20.34 18.49
N LEU A 79 8.14 -19.47 17.60
CA LEU A 79 8.82 -18.23 17.24
C LEU A 79 7.91 -17.04 17.51
N SER A 80 8.37 -16.14 18.40
CA SER A 80 7.60 -15.00 18.88
C SER A 80 8.18 -13.68 18.35
N PHE A 81 7.27 -12.76 18.01
CA PHE A 81 7.58 -11.40 17.56
C PHE A 81 6.97 -10.41 18.54
N ALA A 82 7.69 -9.31 18.82
CA ALA A 82 7.25 -8.27 19.72
C ALA A 82 6.39 -7.22 18.98
N ASP A 83 5.60 -6.46 19.73
CA ASP A 83 4.82 -5.33 19.21
C ASP A 83 5.66 -4.13 18.73
N THR A 84 6.95 -4.12 19.07
CA THR A 84 7.91 -3.12 18.59
C THR A 84 8.53 -3.47 17.23
N GLU A 85 8.34 -4.70 16.74
CA GLU A 85 8.90 -5.17 15.48
C GLU A 85 7.93 -4.83 14.33
N THR A 86 8.38 -3.98 13.40
CA THR A 86 7.62 -3.53 12.23
C THR A 86 8.38 -3.80 10.94
N GLY A 87 7.66 -3.79 9.81
CA GLY A 87 8.20 -4.14 8.50
C GLY A 87 8.31 -5.66 8.33
N THR A 88 9.36 -6.12 7.69
CA THR A 88 9.66 -7.55 7.48
C THR A 88 10.72 -7.99 8.47
N THR A 89 10.36 -8.88 9.38
CA THR A 89 11.27 -9.44 10.39
C THR A 89 11.34 -10.95 10.24
N SER A 90 12.53 -11.53 10.42
CA SER A 90 12.73 -12.99 10.36
C SER A 90 13.41 -13.49 11.62
N LYS A 91 12.95 -14.63 12.12
CA LYS A 91 13.55 -15.37 13.25
C LYS A 91 13.69 -16.82 12.89
N SER A 92 14.70 -17.48 13.45
CA SER A 92 14.94 -18.91 13.26
C SER A 92 14.96 -19.65 14.58
N GLY A 93 14.51 -20.89 14.58
CA GLY A 93 14.56 -21.80 15.72
C GLY A 93 15.03 -23.18 15.31
N GLN A 94 15.79 -23.81 16.19
CA GLN A 94 16.29 -25.17 15.99
C GLN A 94 15.17 -26.20 16.23
N ILE A 95 15.09 -27.19 15.37
CA ILE A 95 14.22 -28.34 15.53
C ILE A 95 14.90 -29.35 16.47
N THR A 96 14.16 -29.84 17.46
CA THR A 96 14.69 -30.84 18.38
C THR A 96 14.22 -32.23 17.95
N PHE A 97 15.18 -33.05 17.60
CA PHE A 97 14.94 -34.45 17.19
C PHE A 97 14.97 -35.39 18.38
N PRO A 98 14.14 -36.43 18.40
CA PRO A 98 14.18 -37.47 19.44
C PRO A 98 15.40 -38.39 19.27
N THR A 99 15.67 -39.23 20.24
CA THR A 99 16.47 -40.44 20.00
C THR A 99 15.64 -41.42 19.19
N TYR A 100 16.09 -41.73 17.99
CA TYR A 100 15.37 -42.64 17.09
C TYR A 100 15.48 -44.09 17.53
N PRO A 101 14.38 -44.86 17.51
CA PRO A 101 14.40 -46.26 18.01
C PRO A 101 15.15 -47.23 17.10
N GLU A 102 15.23 -46.95 15.79
CA GLU A 102 15.85 -47.84 14.81
C GLU A 102 16.47 -47.05 13.64
N ALA A 103 17.44 -47.66 12.99
CA ALA A 103 18.09 -47.11 11.82
C ALA A 103 17.17 -47.18 10.60
N GLY A 104 17.18 -46.12 9.75
CA GLY A 104 16.40 -46.05 8.54
C GLY A 104 15.99 -44.59 8.19
N LYS A 105 15.05 -44.47 7.29
CA LYS A 105 14.51 -43.15 6.88
C LYS A 105 13.20 -42.86 7.62
N TYR A 106 13.13 -41.79 8.35
CA TYR A 106 11.90 -41.20 8.90
C TYR A 106 11.50 -40.03 8.03
N GLU A 107 10.21 -39.90 7.74
CA GLU A 107 9.66 -38.84 6.90
C GLU A 107 8.61 -38.08 7.69
N TYR A 108 8.64 -36.72 7.59
CA TYR A 108 7.69 -35.83 8.26
C TYR A 108 7.11 -34.84 7.26
N THR A 109 5.80 -34.59 7.36
CA THR A 109 5.16 -33.44 6.75
C THR A 109 5.22 -32.28 7.73
N VAL A 110 5.86 -31.18 7.33
CA VAL A 110 6.02 -29.98 8.17
C VAL A 110 5.17 -28.86 7.64
N THR A 111 4.31 -28.32 8.53
CA THR A 111 3.39 -27.21 8.24
C THR A 111 3.39 -26.21 9.39
N GLU A 112 2.89 -25.01 9.14
CA GLU A 112 2.59 -24.03 10.18
C GLU A 112 1.19 -24.27 10.73
N THR A 113 1.03 -24.16 12.06
CA THR A 113 -0.28 -24.17 12.70
C THR A 113 -1.09 -22.95 12.23
N GLN A 114 -2.32 -23.17 11.73
CA GLN A 114 -3.15 -22.13 11.13
C GLN A 114 -3.84 -21.21 12.15
N THR A 115 -3.29 -21.12 13.37
CA THR A 115 -3.70 -20.20 14.44
C THR A 115 -2.47 -19.50 15.00
N VAL A 116 -2.64 -18.28 15.47
CA VAL A 116 -1.60 -17.45 16.10
C VAL A 116 -1.99 -17.12 17.54
N ASP A 117 -1.01 -16.75 18.36
CA ASP A 117 -1.22 -16.36 19.76
C ASP A 117 -0.53 -15.00 20.03
N PRO A 118 -1.30 -13.93 20.35
CA PRO A 118 -2.76 -13.88 20.53
C PRO A 118 -3.54 -14.09 19.21
N ALA A 119 -4.73 -14.67 19.32
CA ALA A 119 -5.55 -14.98 18.15
C ALA A 119 -5.99 -13.70 17.39
N VAL A 120 -5.71 -13.65 16.10
CA VAL A 120 -6.25 -12.66 15.18
C VAL A 120 -7.54 -13.19 14.58
N VAL A 121 -8.63 -12.48 14.79
CA VAL A 121 -9.91 -12.78 14.13
C VAL A 121 -9.95 -11.98 12.84
N ASN A 122 -9.82 -12.66 11.71
CA ASN A 122 -9.96 -12.03 10.40
C ASN A 122 -11.35 -11.37 10.30
N GLY A 123 -11.37 -10.07 10.12
CA GLY A 123 -12.56 -9.24 10.11
C GLY A 123 -12.53 -8.18 9.01
N GLU A 124 -13.37 -7.18 9.16
CA GLU A 124 -13.50 -6.10 8.18
C GLU A 124 -12.24 -5.23 8.11
N HIS A 125 -11.59 -5.00 9.28
CA HIS A 125 -10.50 -4.04 9.40
C HIS A 125 -9.14 -4.66 9.75
N GLU A 126 -9.07 -5.96 9.96
CA GLU A 126 -7.81 -6.67 10.21
C GLU A 126 -7.80 -8.07 9.60
N LYS A 127 -6.62 -8.54 9.22
CA LYS A 127 -6.41 -9.88 8.68
C LYS A 127 -5.02 -10.40 8.98
N MET A 128 -4.93 -11.68 9.35
CA MET A 128 -3.69 -12.44 9.35
C MET A 128 -3.67 -13.33 8.09
N ILE A 129 -2.74 -13.10 7.19
CA ILE A 129 -2.47 -13.95 6.04
C ILE A 129 -1.47 -15.00 6.49
N MET A 130 -1.93 -16.22 6.67
CA MET A 130 -1.13 -17.35 7.14
C MET A 130 -0.41 -18.04 5.98
N SER A 131 0.82 -18.48 6.23
CA SER A 131 1.55 -19.32 5.30
C SER A 131 0.81 -20.66 5.09
N GLN A 132 0.69 -21.07 3.83
CA GLN A 132 0.21 -22.38 3.42
C GLN A 132 1.38 -23.27 2.94
N ALA A 133 2.62 -22.88 3.27
CA ALA A 133 3.80 -23.63 2.89
C ALA A 133 3.79 -25.01 3.55
N GLU A 134 4.27 -25.99 2.80
CA GLU A 134 4.37 -27.37 3.24
C GLU A 134 5.72 -27.95 2.79
N TYR A 135 6.33 -28.73 3.66
CA TYR A 135 7.62 -29.35 3.40
C TYR A 135 7.58 -30.83 3.79
N THR A 136 8.32 -31.65 3.03
CA THR A 136 8.70 -32.98 3.42
C THR A 136 10.09 -32.95 4.02
N MET A 137 10.23 -33.41 5.27
CA MET A 137 11.51 -33.54 5.97
C MET A 137 11.87 -35.00 6.14
N ASP A 138 12.93 -35.41 5.45
CA ASP A 138 13.51 -36.75 5.54
C ASP A 138 14.66 -36.77 6.53
N VAL A 139 14.58 -37.58 7.57
CA VAL A 139 15.64 -37.80 8.56
C VAL A 139 16.21 -39.19 8.36
N TYR A 140 17.45 -39.26 7.99
CA TYR A 140 18.20 -40.50 7.81
C TYR A 140 18.95 -40.85 9.10
N VAL A 141 18.71 -42.03 9.63
CA VAL A 141 19.25 -42.53 10.89
C VAL A 141 20.08 -43.77 10.61
N THR A 142 21.25 -43.86 11.23
CA THR A 142 22.16 -44.99 11.14
C THR A 142 22.50 -45.51 12.52
N ASP A 143 22.96 -46.78 12.60
CA ASP A 143 23.52 -47.32 13.82
C ASP A 143 24.87 -46.66 14.11
N GLY A 144 25.01 -46.09 15.30
CA GLY A 144 26.26 -45.52 15.83
C GLY A 144 26.90 -46.44 16.88
N ALA A 145 27.99 -46.00 17.47
CA ALA A 145 28.74 -46.78 18.46
C ALA A 145 27.97 -47.04 19.78
N THR A 146 27.04 -46.16 20.13
CA THR A 146 26.29 -46.16 21.42
C THR A 146 24.76 -46.15 21.24
N GLY A 147 24.27 -46.44 20.03
CA GLY A 147 22.88 -46.38 19.67
C GLY A 147 22.68 -45.73 18.28
N THR A 148 21.46 -45.36 17.95
CA THR A 148 21.15 -44.71 16.67
C THR A 148 21.62 -43.23 16.64
N GLU A 149 22.05 -42.76 15.48
CA GLU A 149 22.45 -41.35 15.25
C GLU A 149 21.88 -40.83 13.93
N ILE A 150 21.54 -39.54 13.87
CA ILE A 150 21.16 -38.89 12.62
C ILE A 150 22.38 -38.78 11.72
N SER A 151 22.27 -39.38 10.53
CA SER A 151 23.35 -39.29 9.53
C SER A 151 23.13 -38.17 8.54
N ASN A 152 21.90 -37.78 8.23
CA ASN A 152 21.56 -36.65 7.35
C ASN A 152 20.10 -36.24 7.51
N ILE A 153 19.82 -34.95 7.19
CA ILE A 153 18.47 -34.38 7.10
C ILE A 153 18.33 -33.73 5.74
N ILE A 154 17.25 -34.03 5.04
CA ILE A 154 16.92 -33.41 3.75
C ILE A 154 15.51 -32.85 3.86
N VAL A 155 15.32 -31.57 3.51
CA VAL A 155 13.99 -30.95 3.47
C VAL A 155 13.69 -30.51 2.05
N ASN A 156 12.52 -30.88 1.56
CA ASN A 156 12.01 -30.50 0.26
C ASN A 156 10.72 -29.70 0.42
N LYS A 157 10.62 -28.57 -0.28
CA LYS A 157 9.39 -27.81 -0.35
C LYS A 157 8.38 -28.53 -1.24
N THR A 158 7.13 -28.69 -0.79
CA THR A 158 6.01 -29.27 -1.55
C THR A 158 4.95 -28.25 -1.90
N LYS A 159 4.77 -27.21 -1.04
CA LYS A 159 3.92 -26.03 -1.31
C LYS A 159 4.62 -24.74 -0.90
N ASN A 160 4.35 -23.66 -1.61
CA ASN A 160 4.78 -22.30 -1.23
C ASN A 160 3.79 -21.65 -0.23
N ASP A 161 4.11 -20.43 0.27
CA ASP A 161 3.26 -19.70 1.23
C ASP A 161 1.83 -19.42 0.71
N ALA A 162 1.61 -19.44 -0.59
CA ALA A 162 0.29 -19.31 -1.22
C ALA A 162 -0.45 -20.65 -1.39
N GLY A 163 0.11 -21.77 -0.91
CA GLY A 163 -0.46 -23.11 -1.05
C GLY A 163 -0.31 -23.74 -2.44
N GLN A 164 0.43 -23.10 -3.34
CA GLN A 164 0.68 -23.63 -4.68
C GLN A 164 1.79 -24.67 -4.64
N THR A 165 1.68 -25.71 -5.47
CA THR A 165 2.71 -26.73 -5.62
C THR A 165 4.07 -26.09 -5.92
N ALA A 166 5.07 -26.48 -5.14
CA ALA A 166 6.46 -26.08 -5.29
C ALA A 166 7.33 -27.32 -5.10
N THR A 167 8.51 -27.34 -5.71
CA THR A 167 9.41 -28.49 -5.57
C THR A 167 10.84 -27.97 -5.43
N GLY A 168 11.60 -28.62 -4.58
CA GLY A 168 13.05 -28.36 -4.44
C GLY A 168 13.56 -28.59 -3.04
N LYS A 169 14.80 -29.06 -2.95
CA LYS A 169 15.54 -29.13 -1.70
C LYS A 169 15.79 -27.71 -1.19
N VAL A 170 15.62 -27.50 0.11
CA VAL A 170 15.81 -26.19 0.76
C VAL A 170 16.99 -26.23 1.73
N ASP A 171 17.60 -25.06 1.96
CA ASP A 171 18.59 -24.87 3.01
C ASP A 171 17.90 -24.91 4.38
N ILE A 172 18.51 -25.62 5.35
CA ILE A 172 18.01 -25.82 6.70
C ILE A 172 19.01 -25.36 7.78
N GLY A 173 20.07 -24.64 7.37
CA GLY A 173 21.12 -24.18 8.29
C GLY A 173 20.69 -23.03 9.19
N ASN A 174 21.49 -22.79 10.23
CA ASN A 174 21.30 -21.69 11.18
C ASN A 174 21.80 -20.36 10.60
N THR A 175 21.17 -19.87 9.54
CA THR A 175 21.58 -18.61 8.89
C THR A 175 20.63 -17.44 9.16
N GLY A 176 19.47 -17.71 9.80
CA GLY A 176 18.39 -16.71 9.97
C GLY A 176 17.67 -16.35 8.67
N THR A 177 18.12 -16.90 7.54
CA THR A 177 17.61 -16.65 6.19
C THR A 177 17.47 -17.91 5.36
N ASN A 178 17.46 -19.09 6.01
CA ASN A 178 17.32 -20.36 5.29
C ASN A 178 15.97 -20.46 4.55
N ASP A 179 15.86 -21.37 3.59
CA ASP A 179 14.70 -21.56 2.73
C ASP A 179 13.62 -22.48 3.32
N PHE A 180 13.88 -23.11 4.49
CA PHE A 180 12.89 -23.81 5.29
C PHE A 180 12.05 -22.77 6.06
N LYS A 181 11.21 -22.02 5.31
CA LYS A 181 10.66 -20.74 5.73
C LYS A 181 9.15 -20.69 5.55
N PHE A 182 8.47 -20.09 6.54
CA PHE A 182 7.05 -19.74 6.53
C PHE A 182 6.90 -18.22 6.65
N THR A 183 6.08 -17.63 5.77
CA THR A 183 5.87 -16.17 5.72
C THR A 183 4.43 -15.82 6.01
N ASN A 184 4.19 -15.04 7.08
CA ASN A 184 2.87 -14.49 7.40
C ASN A 184 2.86 -12.98 7.30
N THR A 185 1.67 -12.42 7.04
CA THR A 185 1.48 -10.98 6.99
C THR A 185 0.26 -10.60 7.84
N TYR A 186 0.47 -9.76 8.86
CA TYR A 186 -0.61 -9.10 9.56
C TYR A 186 -0.94 -7.77 8.87
N VAL A 187 -2.20 -7.57 8.59
CA VAL A 187 -2.70 -6.39 7.90
C VAL A 187 -3.79 -5.75 8.73
N GLN A 188 -3.68 -4.45 8.94
CA GLN A 188 -4.71 -3.62 9.55
C GLN A 188 -5.12 -2.52 8.58
N GLU A 189 -6.39 -2.14 8.58
CA GLU A 189 -6.88 -1.02 7.79
C GLU A 189 -6.43 0.32 8.39
N ALA A 190 -5.99 1.23 7.53
CA ALA A 190 -5.58 2.58 7.92
C ALA A 190 -6.77 3.38 8.50
N GLY A 191 -6.48 4.28 9.42
CA GLY A 191 -7.48 5.17 10.02
C GLY A 191 -8.32 4.54 11.15
N THR A 192 -8.22 3.22 11.39
CA THR A 192 -9.05 2.52 12.38
C THR A 192 -8.59 2.68 13.82
N GLY A 193 -7.46 3.34 14.07
CA GLY A 193 -6.85 3.45 15.41
C GLY A 193 -6.05 2.20 15.78
N GLU A 194 -5.67 2.10 17.05
CA GLU A 194 -4.85 0.99 17.55
C GLU A 194 -5.65 -0.31 17.74
N ASN A 195 -6.98 -0.21 17.81
CA ASN A 195 -7.87 -1.36 17.98
C ASN A 195 -8.85 -1.47 16.80
N PRO A 196 -8.53 -2.25 15.76
CA PRO A 196 -9.38 -2.37 14.57
C PRO A 196 -10.74 -3.03 14.84
N LYS A 197 -10.91 -3.77 15.94
CA LYS A 197 -12.21 -4.35 16.35
C LYS A 197 -13.17 -3.30 16.89
N ASN A 198 -12.65 -2.16 17.35
CA ASN A 198 -13.42 -1.01 17.79
C ASN A 198 -12.76 0.24 17.22
N PRO A 199 -13.04 0.55 15.94
CA PRO A 199 -12.35 1.62 15.22
C PRO A 199 -12.46 2.98 15.90
N ASP A 200 -11.45 3.82 15.66
CA ASP A 200 -11.42 5.21 16.14
C ASP A 200 -12.72 5.93 15.78
N PRO A 201 -13.32 6.75 16.70
CA PRO A 201 -14.56 7.49 16.43
C PRO A 201 -14.53 8.38 15.18
N THR A 202 -13.36 8.76 14.71
CA THR A 202 -13.19 9.56 13.47
C THR A 202 -13.21 8.71 12.19
N TYR A 203 -13.09 7.38 12.31
CA TYR A 203 -13.05 6.48 11.15
C TYR A 203 -14.34 6.51 10.28
N PRO A 204 -15.56 6.55 10.83
CA PRO A 204 -16.77 6.62 10.01
C PRO A 204 -16.78 7.81 9.06
N ASP A 205 -16.20 8.94 9.48
CA ASP A 205 -16.15 10.17 8.69
C ASP A 205 -14.98 10.23 7.71
N ASN A 206 -13.83 9.63 8.06
CA ASN A 206 -12.59 9.76 7.32
C ASN A 206 -12.19 8.50 6.55
N GLY A 207 -12.64 7.31 6.97
CA GLY A 207 -12.20 6.03 6.41
C GLY A 207 -10.69 5.82 6.59
N SER A 208 -10.11 5.04 5.69
CA SER A 208 -8.66 4.84 5.62
C SER A 208 -7.92 6.11 5.17
N LEU A 209 -8.56 6.88 4.27
CA LEU A 209 -8.10 8.17 3.73
C LEU A 209 -9.30 8.99 3.28
N LYS A 210 -9.34 10.28 3.60
CA LYS A 210 -10.29 11.23 3.03
C LYS A 210 -9.58 12.32 2.25
N VAL A 211 -10.06 12.61 1.04
CA VAL A 211 -9.67 13.76 0.25
C VAL A 211 -10.85 14.70 0.16
N SER A 212 -10.75 15.92 0.68
CA SER A 212 -11.83 16.91 0.66
C SER A 212 -11.52 18.07 -0.28
N LYS A 213 -12.58 18.77 -0.74
CA LYS A 213 -12.47 19.90 -1.63
C LYS A 213 -13.21 21.11 -1.08
N ALA A 214 -12.48 22.22 -0.95
CA ALA A 214 -13.04 23.54 -0.69
C ALA A 214 -12.70 24.52 -1.80
N VAL A 215 -13.51 25.55 -2.00
CA VAL A 215 -13.25 26.67 -2.92
C VAL A 215 -13.49 27.96 -2.18
N ILE A 216 -12.55 28.90 -2.30
CA ILE A 216 -12.64 30.27 -1.77
C ILE A 216 -12.42 31.27 -2.89
N ASN A 217 -12.91 32.51 -2.70
CA ASN A 217 -12.56 33.63 -3.57
C ASN A 217 -11.22 34.26 -3.12
N ALA A 218 -10.74 35.24 -3.85
CA ALA A 218 -9.49 35.95 -3.56
C ALA A 218 -9.47 36.67 -2.18
N ASN A 219 -10.63 36.91 -1.58
CA ASN A 219 -10.76 37.49 -0.25
C ASN A 219 -10.85 36.44 0.87
N GLY A 220 -10.69 35.13 0.56
CA GLY A 220 -10.78 34.05 1.52
C GLY A 220 -12.19 33.60 1.89
N THR A 221 -13.24 34.11 1.18
CA THR A 221 -14.63 33.74 1.45
C THR A 221 -14.97 32.42 0.72
N ALA A 222 -15.56 31.47 1.42
CA ALA A 222 -16.02 30.21 0.83
C ALA A 222 -17.05 30.44 -0.28
N THR A 223 -16.91 29.72 -1.37
CA THR A 223 -17.80 29.75 -2.53
C THR A 223 -18.13 28.34 -3.01
N THR A 224 -19.24 28.18 -3.70
CA THR A 224 -19.71 26.88 -4.21
C THR A 224 -19.96 26.95 -5.72
N PRO A 225 -18.90 27.08 -6.55
CA PRO A 225 -19.06 27.04 -7.99
C PRO A 225 -19.50 25.64 -8.44
N ASP A 226 -20.13 25.55 -9.62
CA ASP A 226 -20.50 24.27 -10.24
C ASP A 226 -19.33 23.48 -10.83
N ASP A 227 -18.12 24.08 -10.81
CA ASP A 227 -16.90 23.43 -11.32
C ASP A 227 -16.59 22.14 -10.57
N ALA A 228 -16.20 21.13 -11.33
CA ALA A 228 -15.71 19.86 -10.80
C ALA A 228 -14.21 19.72 -11.07
N PHE A 229 -13.44 19.49 -10.01
CA PHE A 229 -11.98 19.40 -10.02
C PHE A 229 -11.54 17.95 -10.14
N ALA A 230 -10.62 17.67 -11.05
CA ALA A 230 -10.14 16.31 -11.30
C ALA A 230 -8.96 15.98 -10.37
N PHE A 231 -9.05 14.83 -9.71
CA PHE A 231 -8.05 14.30 -8.79
C PHE A 231 -7.52 12.96 -9.26
N THR A 232 -6.30 12.66 -8.83
CA THR A 232 -5.69 11.33 -8.94
C THR A 232 -5.13 10.95 -7.58
N ALA A 233 -5.51 9.78 -7.07
CA ALA A 233 -4.91 9.15 -5.90
C ALA A 233 -4.15 7.90 -6.34
N THR A 234 -2.87 7.79 -5.99
CA THR A 234 -2.03 6.62 -6.29
C THR A 234 -1.66 5.93 -4.99
N PHE A 235 -1.80 4.60 -4.97
CA PHE A 235 -1.55 3.73 -3.83
C PHE A 235 -0.42 2.76 -4.15
N ALA A 236 0.61 2.70 -3.30
CA ALA A 236 1.66 1.70 -3.34
C ALA A 236 1.61 0.89 -2.04
N PHE A 237 1.36 -0.42 -2.17
CA PHE A 237 1.05 -1.29 -1.03
C PHE A 237 2.32 -1.82 -0.36
N PRO A 238 2.30 -2.04 0.96
CA PRO A 238 3.40 -2.70 1.67
C PRO A 238 3.53 -4.18 1.29
N THR A 239 4.68 -4.75 1.62
CA THR A 239 5.02 -6.15 1.31
C THR A 239 3.93 -7.13 1.78
N GLY A 240 3.52 -8.03 0.91
CA GLY A 240 2.53 -9.06 1.21
C GLY A 240 1.09 -8.58 1.17
N THR A 241 0.83 -7.36 0.67
CA THR A 241 -0.53 -6.80 0.55
C THR A 241 -0.78 -6.24 -0.86
N ASP A 242 -2.04 -6.08 -1.19
CA ASP A 242 -2.55 -5.48 -2.43
C ASP A 242 -3.89 -4.77 -2.19
N ALA A 243 -4.51 -4.27 -3.26
CA ALA A 243 -5.80 -3.59 -3.21
C ALA A 243 -6.95 -4.47 -2.70
N ASN A 244 -6.81 -5.81 -2.76
CA ASN A 244 -7.87 -6.76 -2.40
C ASN A 244 -7.67 -7.39 -1.02
N THR A 245 -6.57 -7.09 -0.35
CA THR A 245 -6.17 -7.76 0.91
C THR A 245 -7.24 -7.68 2.01
N LEU A 246 -7.90 -6.53 2.17
CA LEU A 246 -8.99 -6.30 3.13
C LEU A 246 -10.38 -6.31 2.47
N GLY A 247 -10.58 -7.13 1.45
CA GLY A 247 -11.85 -7.25 0.76
C GLY A 247 -12.08 -6.23 -0.35
N GLY A 248 -11.04 -5.51 -0.75
CA GLY A 248 -11.05 -4.52 -1.82
C GLY A 248 -11.19 -3.07 -1.32
N ILE A 249 -10.43 -2.18 -1.94
CA ILE A 249 -10.52 -0.74 -1.66
C ILE A 249 -11.81 -0.21 -2.27
N LYS A 250 -12.54 0.59 -1.50
CA LYS A 250 -13.73 1.30 -1.97
C LYS A 250 -13.53 2.80 -1.85
N ALA A 251 -13.98 3.54 -2.86
CA ALA A 251 -14.03 5.00 -2.90
C ALA A 251 -15.48 5.45 -2.85
N ALA A 252 -15.82 6.29 -1.88
CA ALA A 252 -17.18 6.82 -1.70
C ALA A 252 -17.20 8.35 -1.78
N ASN A 253 -18.10 8.88 -2.62
CA ASN A 253 -18.47 10.29 -2.66
C ASN A 253 -19.97 10.39 -2.35
N GLY A 254 -20.28 10.82 -1.12
CA GLY A 254 -21.65 10.70 -0.59
C GLY A 254 -22.13 9.24 -0.64
N ASP A 255 -23.30 9.00 -1.24
CA ASP A 255 -23.89 7.65 -1.36
C ASP A 255 -23.31 6.82 -2.53
N THR A 256 -22.49 7.44 -3.39
CA THR A 256 -21.88 6.73 -4.54
C THR A 256 -20.62 6.02 -4.10
N VAL A 257 -20.61 4.68 -4.22
CA VAL A 257 -19.46 3.83 -3.88
C VAL A 257 -18.94 3.15 -5.13
N THR A 258 -17.62 3.22 -5.33
CA THR A 258 -16.89 2.59 -6.45
C THR A 258 -15.75 1.74 -5.92
N SER A 259 -15.54 0.55 -6.51
CA SER A 259 -14.35 -0.26 -6.24
C SER A 259 -13.12 0.34 -6.90
N VAL A 260 -11.99 0.33 -6.19
CA VAL A 260 -10.70 0.79 -6.70
C VAL A 260 -9.90 -0.44 -7.12
N GLU A 261 -9.69 -0.58 -8.44
CA GLU A 261 -8.89 -1.65 -9.01
C GLU A 261 -7.47 -1.14 -9.29
N GLY A 262 -6.48 -1.72 -8.63
CA GLY A 262 -5.08 -1.38 -8.86
C GLY A 262 -4.57 -0.18 -8.06
N GLY A 263 -3.40 0.37 -8.47
CA GLY A 263 -2.64 1.37 -7.72
C GLY A 263 -3.04 2.82 -7.94
N THR A 264 -3.93 3.14 -8.91
CA THR A 264 -4.28 4.53 -9.25
C THR A 264 -5.77 4.67 -9.48
N TYR A 265 -6.37 5.67 -8.85
CA TYR A 265 -7.79 6.00 -8.97
C TYR A 265 -7.97 7.48 -9.33
N THR A 266 -8.80 7.75 -10.35
CA THR A 266 -9.15 9.11 -10.77
C THR A 266 -10.59 9.42 -10.42
N PHE A 267 -10.86 10.62 -9.91
CA PHE A 267 -12.18 11.05 -9.48
C PHE A 267 -12.35 12.57 -9.63
N LYS A 268 -13.56 13.06 -9.45
CA LYS A 268 -13.85 14.49 -9.45
C LYS A 268 -14.58 14.88 -8.17
N LEU A 269 -14.27 16.08 -7.67
CA LEU A 269 -14.96 16.70 -6.52
C LEU A 269 -15.39 18.11 -6.89
N LYS A 270 -16.60 18.48 -6.50
CA LYS A 270 -17.08 19.88 -6.44
C LYS A 270 -16.70 20.51 -5.09
N ALA A 271 -16.91 21.80 -4.96
CA ALA A 271 -16.79 22.50 -3.67
C ALA A 271 -17.65 21.81 -2.59
N ASN A 272 -17.07 21.60 -1.39
CA ASN A 272 -17.65 20.93 -0.24
C ASN A 272 -17.92 19.42 -0.40
N GLU A 273 -17.43 18.80 -1.48
CA GLU A 273 -17.44 17.34 -1.62
C GLU A 273 -16.16 16.71 -1.09
N ASN A 274 -16.24 15.43 -0.82
CA ASN A 274 -15.07 14.62 -0.44
C ASN A 274 -15.13 13.22 -1.06
N MET A 275 -13.96 12.61 -1.21
CA MET A 275 -13.79 11.20 -1.55
C MET A 275 -13.21 10.48 -0.34
N LYS A 276 -13.96 9.50 0.17
CA LYS A 276 -13.55 8.65 1.29
C LYS A 276 -13.13 7.29 0.76
N PHE A 277 -11.92 6.87 1.10
CA PHE A 277 -11.40 5.54 0.79
C PHE A 277 -11.48 4.65 2.03
N THR A 278 -11.90 3.39 1.85
CA THR A 278 -11.91 2.35 2.89
C THR A 278 -11.25 1.09 2.37
N GLY A 279 -10.81 0.19 3.25
CA GLY A 279 -10.13 -1.04 2.89
C GLY A 279 -8.67 -0.85 2.49
N VAL A 280 -8.05 0.30 2.81
CA VAL A 280 -6.64 0.56 2.48
C VAL A 280 -5.76 0.06 3.63
N PRO A 281 -4.77 -0.83 3.40
CA PRO A 281 -3.86 -1.30 4.43
C PRO A 281 -3.01 -0.17 5.04
N VAL A 282 -2.78 -0.23 6.36
CA VAL A 282 -1.73 0.57 7.01
C VAL A 282 -0.40 0.31 6.32
N GLY A 283 0.42 1.36 6.19
CA GLY A 283 1.70 1.26 5.49
C GLY A 283 1.61 1.54 3.99
N THR A 284 0.40 1.58 3.41
CA THR A 284 0.22 1.99 2.01
C THR A 284 0.73 3.42 1.82
N THR A 285 1.61 3.60 0.85
CA THR A 285 2.13 4.91 0.47
C THR A 285 1.20 5.57 -0.54
N ILE A 286 0.80 6.83 -0.28
CA ILE A 286 -0.12 7.58 -1.14
C ILE A 286 0.55 8.79 -1.80
N THR A 287 0.09 9.09 -3.02
CA THR A 287 0.30 10.37 -3.71
C THR A 287 -1.05 10.87 -4.20
N VAL A 288 -1.42 12.13 -3.86
CA VAL A 288 -2.67 12.76 -4.30
C VAL A 288 -2.35 14.03 -5.06
N LYS A 289 -2.94 14.15 -6.24
CA LYS A 289 -2.79 15.31 -7.11
C LYS A 289 -4.15 15.84 -7.53
N GLU A 290 -4.25 17.15 -7.71
CA GLU A 290 -5.34 17.80 -8.41
C GLU A 290 -4.82 18.35 -9.74
N SER A 291 -5.50 18.03 -10.82
CA SER A 291 -5.16 18.54 -12.14
C SER A 291 -5.32 20.07 -12.21
N ALA A 292 -4.54 20.71 -13.07
CA ALA A 292 -4.66 22.15 -13.30
C ALA A 292 -6.12 22.56 -13.62
N ALA A 293 -6.65 23.51 -12.85
CA ALA A 293 -7.98 24.08 -13.05
C ALA A 293 -7.88 25.53 -13.52
N LYS A 294 -8.65 25.86 -14.56
CA LYS A 294 -8.61 27.21 -15.16
C LYS A 294 -9.10 28.26 -14.17
N ASN A 295 -8.31 29.31 -13.96
CA ASN A 295 -8.56 30.43 -13.05
C ASN A 295 -8.51 30.05 -11.55
N TYR A 296 -7.93 28.90 -11.20
CA TYR A 296 -7.73 28.49 -9.82
C TYR A 296 -6.25 28.31 -9.50
N LYS A 297 -5.89 28.53 -8.25
CA LYS A 297 -4.64 28.11 -7.61
C LYS A 297 -4.99 27.23 -6.43
N GLY A 298 -4.28 26.13 -6.26
CA GLY A 298 -4.55 25.11 -5.25
C GLY A 298 -3.58 25.18 -4.08
N SER A 299 -4.06 24.83 -2.89
CA SER A 299 -3.27 24.57 -1.67
C SER A 299 -3.81 23.34 -0.96
N ALA A 300 -3.04 22.74 -0.04
CA ALA A 300 -3.48 21.58 0.70
C ALA A 300 -3.03 21.59 2.17
N GLU A 301 -3.92 21.18 3.06
CA GLU A 301 -3.60 20.78 4.43
C GLU A 301 -3.64 19.25 4.52
N ILE A 302 -2.66 18.66 5.21
CA ILE A 302 -2.46 17.21 5.24
C ILE A 302 -2.33 16.75 6.69
N ILE A 303 -3.11 15.72 7.03
CA ILE A 303 -2.97 14.97 8.29
C ILE A 303 -2.68 13.52 7.90
N ILE A 304 -1.57 12.97 8.37
CA ILE A 304 -1.21 11.56 8.18
C ILE A 304 -0.91 10.95 9.53
N ASN A 305 -1.56 9.82 9.81
CA ASN A 305 -1.46 9.10 11.08
C ASN A 305 -1.72 10.01 12.29
N GLY A 306 -2.72 10.89 12.17
CA GLY A 306 -3.10 11.86 13.20
C GLY A 306 -2.17 13.06 13.35
N ALA A 307 -1.07 13.13 12.62
CA ALA A 307 -0.12 14.24 12.66
C ALA A 307 -0.34 15.20 11.48
N LYS A 308 -0.45 16.51 11.78
CA LYS A 308 -0.50 17.54 10.75
C LYS A 308 0.89 17.68 10.12
N LEU A 309 0.97 17.48 8.81
CA LEU A 309 2.18 17.72 8.02
C LEU A 309 2.30 19.19 7.63
N THR A 310 3.45 19.56 7.04
CA THR A 310 3.62 20.87 6.43
C THR A 310 2.60 21.05 5.29
N SER A 311 1.79 22.10 5.38
CA SER A 311 0.80 22.42 4.36
C SER A 311 1.48 22.75 3.03
N VAL A 312 0.85 22.36 1.92
CA VAL A 312 1.28 22.76 0.59
C VAL A 312 0.77 24.18 0.32
N ALA A 313 1.71 25.11 0.10
CA ALA A 313 1.39 26.49 -0.20
C ALA A 313 0.63 26.61 -1.54
N GLU A 314 -0.07 27.74 -1.72
CA GLU A 314 -0.80 28.00 -2.97
C GLU A 314 0.11 27.92 -4.20
N THR A 315 -0.35 27.20 -5.22
CA THR A 315 0.30 27.12 -6.53
C THR A 315 0.13 28.44 -7.33
N SER A 316 0.71 28.51 -8.51
CA SER A 316 0.31 29.51 -9.51
C SER A 316 -1.06 29.16 -10.09
N TYR A 317 -1.77 30.16 -10.64
CA TYR A 317 -3.02 29.89 -11.36
C TYR A 317 -2.81 28.94 -12.53
N ASN A 318 -3.80 28.08 -12.79
CA ASN A 318 -3.81 27.11 -13.89
C ASN A 318 -2.68 26.06 -13.83
N THR A 319 -2.18 25.74 -12.65
CA THR A 319 -1.13 24.71 -12.41
C THR A 319 -1.67 23.53 -11.65
N GLU A 320 -1.10 22.34 -11.90
CA GLU A 320 -1.37 21.13 -11.11
C GLU A 320 -0.93 21.35 -9.65
N LEU A 321 -1.73 20.89 -8.71
CA LEU A 321 -1.37 20.78 -7.30
C LEU A 321 -0.98 19.34 -6.99
N THR A 322 0.24 19.12 -6.53
CA THR A 322 0.61 17.88 -5.83
C THR A 322 0.32 18.07 -4.33
N ALA A 323 -0.86 17.61 -3.90
CA ALA A 323 -1.32 17.82 -2.53
C ALA A 323 -0.52 17.01 -1.51
N VAL A 324 -0.17 15.76 -1.83
CA VAL A 324 0.68 14.90 -1.00
C VAL A 324 1.50 13.97 -1.88
N THR A 325 2.73 13.67 -1.48
CA THR A 325 3.64 12.77 -2.22
C THR A 325 4.24 11.74 -1.28
N ASN A 326 4.12 10.46 -1.66
CA ASN A 326 4.77 9.32 -1.02
C ASN A 326 4.63 9.30 0.52
N GLN A 327 3.45 9.67 1.05
CA GLN A 327 3.19 9.58 2.48
C GLN A 327 2.58 8.23 2.85
N LYS A 328 3.09 7.63 3.91
CA LYS A 328 2.66 6.33 4.41
C LYS A 328 1.44 6.50 5.33
N LEU A 329 0.29 5.93 4.95
CA LEU A 329 -0.92 5.91 5.78
C LEU A 329 -0.69 5.14 7.07
N GLY A 330 -1.17 5.70 8.17
CA GLY A 330 -1.05 5.11 9.49
C GLY A 330 -2.38 4.66 10.08
N GLN A 331 -2.31 4.16 11.32
CA GLN A 331 -3.49 3.68 12.06
C GLN A 331 -4.48 4.81 12.40
N LYS A 332 -3.98 6.03 12.70
CA LYS A 332 -4.80 7.19 13.06
C LYS A 332 -5.29 7.92 11.80
N GLN A 333 -6.06 8.97 11.99
CA GLN A 333 -6.67 9.77 10.92
C GLN A 333 -5.67 10.13 9.79
N ASN A 334 -6.14 9.96 8.55
CA ASN A 334 -5.42 10.37 7.34
C ASN A 334 -6.36 11.21 6.47
N THR A 335 -6.05 12.50 6.27
CA THR A 335 -6.85 13.43 5.45
C THR A 335 -5.96 14.31 4.59
N VAL A 336 -6.49 14.66 3.42
CA VAL A 336 -5.91 15.62 2.46
C VAL A 336 -7.00 16.63 2.12
N ASP A 337 -6.91 17.83 2.69
CA ASP A 337 -7.92 18.89 2.53
C ASP A 337 -7.41 19.90 1.51
N VAL A 338 -7.97 19.87 0.29
CA VAL A 338 -7.56 20.70 -0.83
C VAL A 338 -8.47 21.93 -0.93
N THR A 339 -7.85 23.11 -0.98
CA THR A 339 -8.55 24.39 -1.17
C THR A 339 -8.10 25.06 -2.45
N ASN A 340 -9.04 25.40 -3.31
CA ASN A 340 -8.78 26.23 -4.48
C ASN A 340 -9.23 27.67 -4.27
N THR A 341 -8.34 28.61 -4.59
CA THR A 341 -8.64 30.04 -4.61
C THR A 341 -8.95 30.47 -6.04
N TYR A 342 -10.17 30.99 -6.25
CA TYR A 342 -10.62 31.52 -7.54
C TYR A 342 -10.00 32.87 -7.83
N ASN A 343 -9.64 33.10 -9.08
CA ASN A 343 -9.15 34.41 -9.55
C ASN A 343 -10.31 35.39 -9.80
N ASP A 344 -10.70 36.10 -8.76
CA ASP A 344 -11.70 37.17 -8.83
C ASP A 344 -11.12 38.47 -9.45
N VAL A 345 -10.46 38.39 -10.60
CA VAL A 345 -10.13 39.62 -11.29
C VAL A 345 -11.44 40.22 -11.78
N PRO A 346 -11.93 41.33 -11.18
CA PRO A 346 -13.16 41.96 -11.63
C PRO A 346 -13.00 42.34 -13.11
N VAL A 347 -13.96 41.94 -13.94
CA VAL A 347 -14.04 42.39 -15.36
C VAL A 347 -14.13 43.91 -15.47
N THR A 348 -14.33 44.57 -14.33
CA THR A 348 -14.36 46.06 -14.19
C THR A 348 -13.08 46.77 -14.68
N GLY A 349 -11.92 46.08 -14.70
CA GLY A 349 -10.70 46.68 -15.27
C GLY A 349 -10.78 46.97 -16.79
N ILE A 350 -11.58 46.20 -17.53
CA ILE A 350 -11.78 46.41 -18.97
C ILE A 350 -12.79 47.55 -19.20
N ILE A 351 -13.82 47.64 -18.38
CA ILE A 351 -14.86 48.67 -18.49
C ILE A 351 -14.29 50.03 -18.03
N MET A 352 -13.51 50.07 -16.96
CA MET A 352 -12.88 51.29 -16.48
C MET A 352 -11.82 51.86 -17.44
N ASN A 353 -11.12 51.00 -18.20
CA ASN A 353 -10.16 51.48 -19.21
C ASN A 353 -10.84 52.02 -20.48
N THR A 354 -12.08 51.60 -20.79
CA THR A 354 -12.81 52.10 -21.97
C THR A 354 -13.73 53.28 -21.67
N LEU A 355 -14.14 53.45 -20.40
CA LEU A 355 -15.05 54.50 -19.97
C LEU A 355 -14.52 55.93 -20.32
N PRO A 356 -13.24 56.27 -20.10
CA PRO A 356 -12.70 57.56 -20.50
C PRO A 356 -12.78 57.78 -22.00
N TYR A 357 -12.56 56.77 -22.81
CA TYR A 357 -12.62 56.88 -24.28
C TYR A 357 -14.06 57.07 -24.79
N VAL A 358 -15.02 56.32 -24.22
CA VAL A 358 -16.45 56.49 -24.54
C VAL A 358 -16.94 57.87 -24.14
N LEU A 359 -16.53 58.38 -22.97
CA LEU A 359 -16.87 59.70 -22.50
C LEU A 359 -16.25 60.81 -23.40
N MET A 360 -14.99 60.64 -23.82
CA MET A 360 -14.33 61.53 -24.76
C MET A 360 -15.03 61.57 -26.11
N ILE A 361 -15.40 60.40 -26.65
CA ILE A 361 -16.12 60.30 -27.93
C ILE A 361 -17.47 61.01 -27.83
N ALA A 362 -18.21 60.80 -26.73
CA ALA A 362 -19.49 61.44 -26.49
C ALA A 362 -19.34 62.97 -26.41
N LEU A 363 -18.34 63.48 -25.65
CA LEU A 363 -18.05 64.90 -25.54
C LEU A 363 -17.65 65.53 -26.89
N CYS A 364 -16.81 64.84 -27.67
CA CYS A 364 -16.45 65.33 -29.03
C CYS A 364 -17.66 65.38 -29.95
N GLY A 365 -18.56 64.36 -29.86
CA GLY A 365 -19.81 64.37 -30.63
C GLY A 365 -20.72 65.53 -30.29
N VAL A 366 -20.93 65.85 -29.02
CA VAL A 366 -21.72 66.97 -28.54
C VAL A 366 -21.10 68.25 -28.97
N ALA A 367 -19.79 68.46 -28.87
CA ALA A 367 -19.05 69.67 -29.31
C ALA A 367 -19.20 69.89 -30.84
N LEU A 368 -19.15 68.81 -31.61
CA LEU A 368 -19.33 68.85 -33.07
C LEU A 368 -20.74 69.28 -33.49
N ILE A 369 -21.76 68.73 -32.82
CA ILE A 369 -23.18 69.14 -33.02
C ILE A 369 -23.38 70.60 -32.64
N ALA A 370 -22.84 71.03 -31.50
CA ALA A 370 -22.93 72.42 -31.08
C ALA A 370 -22.25 73.36 -32.10
N PHE A 371 -21.05 72.99 -32.55
CA PHE A 371 -20.31 73.74 -33.55
C PHE A 371 -21.08 73.92 -34.90
N VAL A 372 -21.67 72.81 -35.40
CA VAL A 372 -22.49 72.83 -36.60
C VAL A 372 -23.73 73.66 -36.38
N GLY A 373 -24.39 73.58 -35.24
CA GLY A 373 -25.54 74.44 -34.88
C GLY A 373 -25.22 75.92 -34.83
N PHE A 374 -24.09 76.31 -34.24
CA PHE A 374 -23.61 77.64 -34.20
C PHE A 374 -23.24 78.19 -35.59
N LYS A 375 -22.61 77.37 -36.43
CA LYS A 375 -22.25 77.74 -37.80
C LYS A 375 -23.50 77.99 -38.69
N ARG A 376 -24.53 77.16 -38.59
CA ARG A 376 -25.80 77.33 -39.27
C ARG A 376 -26.52 78.64 -38.86
N ARG A 377 -26.53 78.94 -37.56
CA ARG A 377 -27.12 80.19 -37.07
C ARG A 377 -26.38 81.44 -37.56
N ARG A 378 -25.06 81.37 -37.82
CA ARG A 378 -24.27 82.54 -38.40
C ARG A 378 -24.45 82.71 -39.90
N LEU A 379 -24.90 81.66 -40.61
CA LEU A 379 -25.17 81.78 -42.08
C LEU A 379 -26.60 82.17 -42.40
N GLN A 380 -27.45 82.33 -41.38
CA GLN A 380 -28.86 82.77 -41.53
C GLN A 380 -29.06 84.25 -41.02
N LYS A 381 -28.03 84.91 -40.66
CA LYS A 381 -27.99 86.37 -40.48
C LYS A 381 -27.14 87.02 -41.61
#